data_0639f51d4922cad4f07425f51d1f2efb
#
_entry.id   0639f51d4922cad4f07425f51d1f2efb
#
_cell.length_a   1.000
_cell.length_b   1.000
_cell.length_c   1.000
_cell.angle_alpha   90.00
_cell.angle_beta   90.00
_cell.angle_gamma   90.00
#
_symmetry.space_group_name_H-M   'P 1'
#
loop_
_entity.id
_entity.type
_entity.pdbx_description
1 polymer ?
#
loop_
_entity_poly.entity_id
_entity_poly.type
_entity_poly.pdbx_seq_one_letter_code
_entity_poly.pdbx_strand_id
1 'polypeptide(L)'
;MKNFYHRAWAEINLDVLKNNIEIIREYSGNRDIIAIVKANAYGHGDAECALAMNHIGVKHFAVSNLWEAQNLSSAGVEGDILLFGYCDIPLIFENLDKNYIFTVGSVPYARELSEAAVKAGLKVPVHIKFDTGMCRVGITTAEEADQILALPGLDCRAGYTHFSVADSLEKEDVEFTEKQYKKLADICHARKLPMHSQNSGGILFHKDFDGDFIRAGIVMYGHRPNTEYPLPDGIKSVFSMKAVISQIKTIKPGDTVSYGRTFKADHETRLALIPCGYADGFNRRLSG
;
A
#
# COMPACT_ATOMS: atom_id res chain seq x y z
N MET A 1 -6.15 26.15 -18.81
CA MET A 1 -5.91 24.81 -19.33
C MET A 1 -4.40 24.63 -19.48
N LYS A 2 -3.79 23.68 -18.76
CA LYS A 2 -2.38 23.30 -19.03
C LYS A 2 -2.35 22.64 -20.39
N ASN A 3 -1.55 23.15 -21.32
CA ASN A 3 -1.34 22.51 -22.62
C ASN A 3 -0.59 21.19 -22.40
N PHE A 4 -1.29 20.08 -22.42
CA PHE A 4 -0.70 18.76 -22.33
C PHE A 4 -0.17 18.38 -23.72
N TYR A 5 1.15 18.53 -23.91
CA TYR A 5 1.86 18.02 -25.08
C TYR A 5 2.21 16.53 -24.94
N HIS A 6 1.40 15.77 -24.22
CA HIS A 6 1.66 14.35 -23.96
C HIS A 6 1.08 13.51 -25.11
N ARG A 7 1.93 12.63 -25.65
CA ARG A 7 1.50 11.62 -26.65
C ARG A 7 0.77 10.46 -25.99
N ALA A 8 1.14 10.14 -24.76
CA ALA A 8 0.49 9.17 -23.90
C ALA A 8 0.51 9.67 -22.45
N TRP A 9 -0.53 9.34 -21.66
CA TRP A 9 -0.63 9.74 -20.25
C TRP A 9 -1.49 8.76 -19.44
N ALA A 10 -1.27 8.74 -18.14
CA ALA A 10 -2.13 8.09 -17.18
C ALA A 10 -3.17 9.08 -16.65
N GLU A 11 -4.42 8.67 -16.55
CA GLU A 11 -5.47 9.40 -15.85
C GLU A 11 -5.82 8.63 -14.59
N ILE A 12 -5.81 9.32 -13.46
CA ILE A 12 -6.22 8.78 -12.16
C ILE A 12 -7.56 9.42 -11.77
N ASN A 13 -8.59 8.59 -11.62
CA ASN A 13 -9.92 9.07 -11.26
C ASN A 13 -10.07 9.05 -9.72
N LEU A 14 -9.93 10.24 -9.11
CA LEU A 14 -10.01 10.40 -7.66
C LEU A 14 -11.43 10.18 -7.10
N ASP A 15 -12.47 10.35 -7.89
CA ASP A 15 -13.84 10.05 -7.44
C ASP A 15 -14.07 8.54 -7.36
N VAL A 16 -13.50 7.78 -8.31
CA VAL A 16 -13.50 6.32 -8.23
C VAL A 16 -12.68 5.84 -7.02
N LEU A 17 -11.54 6.48 -6.72
CA LEU A 17 -10.75 6.18 -5.52
C LEU A 17 -11.56 6.38 -4.25
N LYS A 18 -12.23 7.53 -4.11
CA LYS A 18 -13.11 7.82 -2.96
C LYS A 18 -14.22 6.78 -2.81
N ASN A 19 -14.90 6.45 -3.91
CA ASN A 19 -15.94 5.43 -3.90
C ASN A 19 -15.40 4.04 -3.49
N ASN A 20 -14.23 3.64 -3.99
CA ASN A 20 -13.59 2.38 -3.59
C ASN A 20 -13.31 2.35 -2.07
N ILE A 21 -12.84 3.46 -1.50
CA ILE A 21 -12.59 3.59 -0.05
C ILE A 21 -13.88 3.42 0.74
N GLU A 22 -15.00 4.04 0.34
CA GLU A 22 -16.28 3.88 1.03
C GLU A 22 -16.76 2.42 0.99
N ILE A 23 -16.67 1.76 -0.17
CA ILE A 23 -17.00 0.34 -0.29
C ILE A 23 -16.12 -0.52 0.62
N ILE A 24 -14.81 -0.25 0.67
CA ILE A 24 -13.89 -0.97 1.55
C ILE A 24 -14.24 -0.73 3.03
N ARG A 25 -14.60 0.48 3.40
CA ARG A 25 -15.03 0.84 4.76
C ARG A 25 -16.25 0.03 5.18
N GLU A 26 -17.30 0.03 4.38
CA GLU A 26 -18.51 -0.76 4.63
C GLU A 26 -18.20 -2.27 4.67
N TYR A 27 -17.43 -2.75 3.70
CA TYR A 27 -17.05 -4.16 3.59
C TYR A 27 -16.25 -4.68 4.78
N SER A 28 -15.49 -3.83 5.44
CA SER A 28 -14.66 -4.13 6.61
C SER A 28 -15.39 -3.93 7.95
N GLY A 29 -16.69 -3.60 7.94
CA GLY A 29 -17.43 -3.31 9.17
C GLY A 29 -17.15 -1.94 9.77
N ASN A 30 -16.87 -0.94 8.94
CA ASN A 30 -16.58 0.46 9.30
C ASN A 30 -15.35 0.64 10.21
N ARG A 31 -14.36 -0.25 10.08
CA ARG A 31 -13.07 -0.08 10.78
C ARG A 31 -12.26 1.06 10.17
N ASP A 32 -11.42 1.66 11.00
CA ASP A 32 -10.52 2.71 10.54
C ASP A 32 -9.53 2.21 9.49
N ILE A 33 -9.34 3.01 8.45
CA ILE A 33 -8.50 2.67 7.31
C ILE A 33 -7.14 3.35 7.45
N ILE A 34 -6.08 2.55 7.44
CA ILE A 34 -4.74 3.01 7.12
C ILE A 34 -4.58 2.88 5.60
N ALA A 35 -4.62 3.99 4.89
CA ALA A 35 -4.47 4.03 3.43
C ALA A 35 -3.00 3.91 3.04
N ILE A 36 -2.67 2.90 2.21
CA ILE A 36 -1.29 2.64 1.81
C ILE A 36 -0.97 3.43 0.55
N VAL A 37 -0.17 4.48 0.70
CA VAL A 37 0.21 5.41 -0.39
C VAL A 37 1.70 5.39 -0.72
N LYS A 38 2.42 4.37 -0.26
CA LYS A 38 3.84 4.16 -0.57
C LYS A 38 4.08 3.99 -2.07
N ALA A 39 5.34 4.17 -2.51
CA ALA A 39 5.76 4.06 -3.90
C ALA A 39 4.89 4.93 -4.83
N ASN A 40 4.72 6.22 -4.45
CA ASN A 40 3.88 7.18 -5.16
C ASN A 40 2.44 6.65 -5.35
N ALA A 41 1.82 6.13 -4.28
CA ALA A 41 0.51 5.48 -4.30
C ALA A 41 0.45 4.36 -5.37
N TYR A 42 1.47 3.49 -5.40
CA TYR A 42 1.64 2.47 -6.44
C TYR A 42 1.64 3.04 -7.87
N GLY A 43 2.19 4.24 -8.02
CA GLY A 43 2.27 4.96 -9.29
C GLY A 43 1.06 5.85 -9.63
N HIS A 44 0.12 6.01 -8.70
CA HIS A 44 -1.12 6.79 -8.91
C HIS A 44 -1.03 8.26 -8.47
N GLY A 45 0.10 8.69 -7.86
CA GLY A 45 0.25 10.03 -7.27
C GLY A 45 -0.14 10.03 -5.80
N ASP A 46 0.86 10.00 -4.90
CA ASP A 46 0.64 9.82 -3.46
C ASP A 46 -0.06 11.02 -2.82
N ALA A 47 0.40 12.22 -3.12
CA ALA A 47 -0.13 13.44 -2.53
C ALA A 47 -1.59 13.68 -2.96
N GLU A 48 -1.90 13.61 -4.26
CA GLU A 48 -3.23 13.83 -4.79
C GLU A 48 -4.23 12.76 -4.30
N CYS A 49 -3.79 11.50 -4.27
CA CYS A 49 -4.61 10.41 -3.72
C CYS A 49 -4.88 10.60 -2.23
N ALA A 50 -3.85 10.93 -1.43
CA ALA A 50 -4.01 11.14 0.01
C ALA A 50 -4.91 12.34 0.32
N LEU A 51 -4.75 13.48 -0.37
CA LEU A 51 -5.63 14.64 -0.23
C LEU A 51 -7.08 14.30 -0.58
N ALA A 52 -7.31 13.55 -1.66
CA ALA A 52 -8.66 13.11 -2.01
C ALA A 52 -9.29 12.22 -0.93
N MET A 53 -8.48 11.35 -0.30
CA MET A 53 -8.92 10.49 0.81
C MET A 53 -9.15 11.30 2.10
N ASN A 54 -8.36 12.35 2.39
CA ASN A 54 -8.63 13.26 3.49
C ASN A 54 -10.03 13.90 3.39
N HIS A 55 -10.48 14.27 2.19
CA HIS A 55 -11.81 14.88 1.98
C HIS A 55 -12.98 13.95 2.37
N ILE A 56 -12.76 12.63 2.42
CA ILE A 56 -13.75 11.64 2.86
C ILE A 56 -13.41 11.06 4.24
N GLY A 57 -12.59 11.77 5.01
CA GLY A 57 -12.33 11.47 6.42
C GLY A 57 -11.28 10.40 6.70
N VAL A 58 -10.47 9.97 5.72
CA VAL A 58 -9.31 9.12 6.02
C VAL A 58 -8.27 9.95 6.75
N LYS A 59 -7.81 9.46 7.91
CA LYS A 59 -6.87 10.15 8.81
C LYS A 59 -5.59 9.36 9.07
N HIS A 60 -5.48 8.15 8.54
CA HIS A 60 -4.29 7.32 8.74
C HIS A 60 -3.74 6.88 7.39
N PHE A 61 -2.47 7.17 7.17
CA PHE A 61 -1.75 6.83 5.95
C PHE A 61 -0.53 5.98 6.29
N ALA A 62 -0.02 5.22 5.34
CA ALA A 62 1.24 4.53 5.53
C ALA A 62 2.10 4.55 4.26
N VAL A 63 3.39 4.75 4.50
CA VAL A 63 4.44 4.87 3.49
C VAL A 63 5.62 3.96 3.79
N SER A 64 6.58 3.84 2.88
CA SER A 64 7.76 2.99 3.07
C SER A 64 8.87 3.68 3.85
N ASN A 65 9.03 4.99 3.70
CA ASN A 65 10.21 5.72 4.20
C ASN A 65 9.88 7.18 4.52
N LEU A 66 10.86 7.85 5.13
CA LEU A 66 10.72 9.24 5.58
C LEU A 66 10.50 10.23 4.42
N TRP A 67 11.15 10.03 3.29
CA TRP A 67 11.00 10.92 2.14
C TRP A 67 9.55 10.93 1.62
N GLU A 68 8.91 9.76 1.52
CA GLU A 68 7.50 9.66 1.15
C GLU A 68 6.59 10.35 2.18
N ALA A 69 6.89 10.20 3.49
CA ALA A 69 6.14 10.89 4.54
C ALA A 69 6.26 12.41 4.44
N GLN A 70 7.47 12.91 4.20
CA GLN A 70 7.73 14.33 4.01
C GLN A 70 7.03 14.90 2.77
N ASN A 71 6.95 14.12 1.68
CA ASN A 71 6.21 14.52 0.48
C ASN A 71 4.72 14.73 0.79
N LEU A 72 4.08 13.79 1.49
CA LEU A 72 2.68 13.92 1.91
C LEU A 72 2.46 15.14 2.82
N SER A 73 3.31 15.31 3.82
CA SER A 73 3.21 16.46 4.75
C SER A 73 3.39 17.80 4.04
N SER A 74 4.33 17.88 3.10
CA SER A 74 4.59 19.08 2.30
C SER A 74 3.43 19.42 1.37
N ALA A 75 2.67 18.41 0.95
CA ALA A 75 1.44 18.58 0.16
C ALA A 75 0.23 18.98 1.00
N GLY A 76 0.34 18.99 2.33
CA GLY A 76 -0.74 19.35 3.23
C GLY A 76 -1.69 18.20 3.60
N VAL A 77 -1.24 16.95 3.45
CA VAL A 77 -2.00 15.77 3.90
C VAL A 77 -2.13 15.79 5.42
N GLU A 78 -3.36 15.66 5.91
CA GLU A 78 -3.67 15.68 7.35
C GLU A 78 -3.79 14.25 7.92
N GLY A 79 -3.40 14.10 9.20
CA GLY A 79 -3.52 12.85 9.95
C GLY A 79 -2.18 12.17 10.19
N ASP A 80 -2.25 10.95 10.72
CA ASP A 80 -1.05 10.18 11.07
C ASP A 80 -0.45 9.50 9.85
N ILE A 81 0.88 9.50 9.77
CA ILE A 81 1.63 8.82 8.70
C ILE A 81 2.55 7.76 9.31
N LEU A 82 2.21 6.49 9.11
CA LEU A 82 3.00 5.34 9.55
C LEU A 82 4.12 5.05 8.55
N LEU A 83 5.36 5.06 9.01
CA LEU A 83 6.53 4.63 8.25
C LEU A 83 6.80 3.14 8.48
N PHE A 84 6.67 2.31 7.43
CA PHE A 84 6.94 0.86 7.54
C PHE A 84 8.42 0.50 7.59
N GLY A 85 9.26 1.32 6.99
CA GLY A 85 10.70 1.10 6.94
C GLY A 85 11.41 1.58 8.19
N TYR A 86 12.64 1.10 8.34
CA TYR A 86 13.58 1.64 9.32
C TYR A 86 13.84 3.13 9.05
N CYS A 87 13.99 3.89 10.12
CA CYS A 87 14.37 5.30 10.05
C CYS A 87 15.54 5.55 11.01
N ASP A 88 16.54 6.27 10.53
CA ASP A 88 17.68 6.65 11.37
C ASP A 88 17.24 7.54 12.52
N ILE A 89 17.74 7.25 13.73
CA ILE A 89 17.30 7.93 14.95
C ILE A 89 17.44 9.46 14.88
N PRO A 90 18.54 10.04 14.40
CA PRO A 90 18.65 11.50 14.23
C PRO A 90 17.54 12.08 13.36
N LEU A 91 17.19 11.41 12.25
CA LEU A 91 16.12 11.85 11.34
C LEU A 91 14.74 11.76 11.98
N ILE A 92 14.51 10.81 12.91
CA ILE A 92 13.28 10.76 13.70
C ILE A 92 13.12 12.06 14.50
N PHE A 93 14.17 12.48 15.22
CA PHE A 93 14.11 13.67 16.07
C PHE A 93 13.94 14.96 15.26
N GLU A 94 14.49 15.04 14.05
CA GLU A 94 14.29 16.18 13.14
C GLU A 94 12.85 16.31 12.65
N ASN A 95 12.01 15.28 12.82
CA ASN A 95 10.66 15.20 12.29
C ASN A 95 9.59 14.91 13.36
N LEU A 96 9.91 15.03 14.66
CA LEU A 96 8.94 14.78 15.76
C LEU A 96 7.84 15.84 15.87
N ASP A 97 7.97 16.96 15.19
CA ASP A 97 6.92 17.99 15.05
C ASP A 97 5.82 17.58 14.08
N LYS A 98 6.03 16.50 13.33
CA LYS A 98 5.07 15.92 12.40
C LYS A 98 4.28 14.79 13.04
N ASN A 99 3.11 14.48 12.48
CA ASN A 99 2.27 13.36 12.91
C ASN A 99 2.80 12.03 12.34
N TYR A 100 4.09 11.75 12.51
CA TYR A 100 4.70 10.51 12.06
C TYR A 100 4.67 9.46 13.14
N ILE A 101 4.41 8.22 12.73
CA ILE A 101 4.47 7.02 13.56
C ILE A 101 5.56 6.14 12.97
N PHE A 102 6.54 5.77 13.79
CA PHE A 102 7.68 4.99 13.33
C PHE A 102 7.50 3.50 13.63
N THR A 103 8.03 2.65 12.78
CA THR A 103 8.01 1.20 13.01
C THR A 103 9.19 0.77 13.85
N VAL A 104 8.91 0.02 14.91
CA VAL A 104 9.90 -0.68 15.71
C VAL A 104 9.75 -2.18 15.51
N GLY A 105 10.79 -2.83 14.98
CA GLY A 105 10.79 -4.26 14.65
C GLY A 105 11.89 -5.08 15.31
N SER A 106 12.64 -4.50 16.29
CA SER A 106 13.61 -5.22 17.10
C SER A 106 13.83 -4.54 18.46
N VAL A 107 14.15 -5.32 19.47
CA VAL A 107 14.43 -4.82 20.83
C VAL A 107 15.68 -3.93 20.87
N PRO A 108 16.80 -4.27 20.20
CA PRO A 108 17.99 -3.39 20.20
C PRO A 108 17.68 -2.00 19.67
N TYR A 109 17.02 -1.89 18.51
CA TYR A 109 16.64 -0.61 17.93
C TYR A 109 15.65 0.17 18.82
N ALA A 110 14.67 -0.52 19.42
CA ALA A 110 13.74 0.09 20.34
C ALA A 110 14.44 0.72 21.55
N ARG A 111 15.44 0.03 22.11
CA ARG A 111 16.23 0.53 23.24
C ARG A 111 17.03 1.78 22.88
N GLU A 112 17.75 1.73 21.76
CA GLU A 112 18.54 2.86 21.28
C GLU A 112 17.65 4.10 21.02
N LEU A 113 16.50 3.91 20.36
CA LEU A 113 15.53 4.98 20.13
C LEU A 113 14.96 5.53 21.44
N SER A 114 14.61 4.65 22.38
CA SER A 114 14.08 5.07 23.69
C SER A 114 15.11 5.82 24.53
N GLU A 115 16.37 5.37 24.54
CA GLU A 115 17.45 6.07 25.25
C GLU A 115 17.67 7.48 24.69
N ALA A 116 17.66 7.62 23.37
CA ALA A 116 17.77 8.92 22.74
C ALA A 116 16.56 9.82 23.06
N ALA A 117 15.34 9.26 23.04
CA ALA A 117 14.13 9.97 23.39
C ALA A 117 14.12 10.46 24.86
N VAL A 118 14.52 9.62 25.81
CA VAL A 118 14.62 9.97 27.23
C VAL A 118 15.64 11.11 27.42
N LYS A 119 16.81 11.03 26.76
CA LYS A 119 17.82 12.12 26.81
C LYS A 119 17.30 13.44 26.29
N ALA A 120 16.41 13.41 25.28
CA ALA A 120 15.77 14.59 24.73
C ALA A 120 14.55 15.07 25.53
N GLY A 121 14.09 14.32 26.54
CA GLY A 121 12.88 14.62 27.30
C GLY A 121 11.59 14.42 26.49
N LEU A 122 11.60 13.54 25.48
CA LEU A 122 10.53 13.32 24.53
C LEU A 122 10.03 11.87 24.55
N LYS A 123 8.92 11.60 23.89
CA LYS A 123 8.45 10.26 23.55
C LYS A 123 8.23 10.15 22.06
N VAL A 124 8.64 9.03 21.48
CA VAL A 124 8.49 8.75 20.05
C VAL A 124 7.27 7.88 19.79
N PRO A 125 6.30 8.32 18.97
CA PRO A 125 5.16 7.50 18.55
C PRO A 125 5.61 6.33 17.68
N VAL A 126 5.26 5.09 18.10
CA VAL A 126 5.69 3.90 17.37
C VAL A 126 4.57 2.87 17.23
N HIS A 127 4.60 2.11 16.12
CA HIS A 127 3.93 0.82 16.02
C HIS A 127 4.95 -0.31 16.10
N ILE A 128 4.64 -1.34 16.88
CA ILE A 128 5.49 -2.52 17.05
C ILE A 128 5.20 -3.48 15.88
N LYS A 129 6.24 -3.79 15.09
CA LYS A 129 6.13 -4.79 14.03
C LYS A 129 6.40 -6.18 14.55
N PHE A 130 5.46 -7.09 14.33
CA PHE A 130 5.57 -8.51 14.63
C PHE A 130 5.84 -9.31 13.36
N ASP A 131 6.80 -10.21 13.39
CA ASP A 131 6.96 -11.24 12.38
C ASP A 131 6.23 -12.51 12.84
N THR A 132 5.08 -12.74 12.24
CA THR A 132 4.23 -13.89 12.55
C THR A 132 4.38 -15.03 11.53
N GLY A 133 5.33 -14.89 10.57
CA GLY A 133 5.59 -15.91 9.58
C GLY A 133 5.93 -15.39 8.18
N MET A 134 6.00 -14.07 7.97
CA MET A 134 6.47 -13.52 6.70
C MET A 134 8.00 -13.57 6.55
N CYS A 135 8.72 -13.73 7.66
CA CYS A 135 10.19 -13.86 7.73
C CYS A 135 10.92 -12.69 7.07
N ARG A 136 10.44 -11.45 7.31
CA ARG A 136 11.04 -10.25 6.73
C ARG A 136 11.56 -9.27 7.76
N VAL A 137 10.69 -8.78 8.65
CA VAL A 137 11.01 -7.79 9.70
C VAL A 137 10.01 -7.95 10.85
N GLY A 138 10.47 -7.76 12.09
CA GLY A 138 9.62 -7.75 13.28
C GLY A 138 10.12 -8.65 14.41
N ILE A 139 9.65 -8.36 15.61
CA ILE A 139 9.83 -9.24 16.78
C ILE A 139 8.97 -10.49 16.65
N THR A 140 9.36 -11.54 17.32
CA THR A 140 8.75 -12.86 17.14
C THR A 140 8.06 -13.42 18.38
N THR A 141 8.31 -12.82 19.55
CA THR A 141 7.82 -13.33 20.82
C THR A 141 7.07 -12.28 21.66
N ALA A 142 6.31 -12.76 22.63
CA ALA A 142 5.58 -11.93 23.58
C ALA A 142 6.54 -11.19 24.53
N GLU A 143 7.63 -11.84 24.92
CA GLU A 143 8.67 -11.30 25.81
C GLU A 143 9.39 -10.11 25.15
N GLU A 144 9.65 -10.18 23.85
CA GLU A 144 10.21 -9.04 23.10
C GLU A 144 9.24 -7.85 23.08
N ALA A 145 7.93 -8.12 22.96
CA ALA A 145 6.91 -7.08 23.02
C ALA A 145 6.88 -6.43 24.41
N ASP A 146 6.95 -7.21 25.50
CA ASP A 146 7.00 -6.69 26.87
C ASP A 146 8.22 -5.81 27.11
N GLN A 147 9.39 -6.21 26.57
CA GLN A 147 10.60 -5.39 26.65
C GLN A 147 10.42 -4.05 25.95
N ILE A 148 9.79 -4.02 24.76
CA ILE A 148 9.56 -2.76 24.02
C ILE A 148 8.53 -1.89 24.73
N LEU A 149 7.41 -2.47 25.19
CA LEU A 149 6.34 -1.74 25.88
C LEU A 149 6.80 -1.11 27.21
N ALA A 150 7.82 -1.68 27.85
CA ALA A 150 8.40 -1.15 29.08
C ALA A 150 9.35 0.05 28.86
N LEU A 151 9.70 0.39 27.61
CA LEU A 151 10.65 1.44 27.30
C LEU A 151 10.03 2.85 27.45
N PRO A 152 10.56 3.71 28.35
CA PRO A 152 9.90 4.96 28.74
C PRO A 152 9.91 6.03 27.64
N GLY A 153 10.85 5.96 26.70
CA GLY A 153 10.97 6.91 25.58
C GLY A 153 10.06 6.63 24.40
N LEU A 154 9.28 5.53 24.44
CA LEU A 154 8.39 5.15 23.35
C LEU A 154 6.90 5.37 23.73
N ASP A 155 6.11 5.81 22.75
CA ASP A 155 4.65 5.84 22.79
C ASP A 155 4.14 4.75 21.83
N CYS A 156 3.99 3.53 22.37
CA CYS A 156 3.58 2.36 21.61
C CYS A 156 2.06 2.39 21.36
N ARG A 157 1.65 2.81 20.15
CA ARG A 157 0.24 3.04 19.82
C ARG A 157 -0.48 1.80 19.27
N ALA A 158 0.23 0.90 18.57
CA ALA A 158 -0.34 -0.34 18.05
C ALA A 158 0.74 -1.41 17.80
N GLY A 159 0.29 -2.65 17.66
CA GLY A 159 1.06 -3.76 17.11
C GLY A 159 0.56 -4.16 15.72
N TYR A 160 1.45 -4.63 14.85
CA TYR A 160 1.00 -5.11 13.54
C TYR A 160 1.85 -6.22 12.94
N THR A 161 1.23 -7.00 12.08
CA THR A 161 1.91 -7.99 11.23
C THR A 161 1.61 -7.79 9.76
N HIS A 162 2.15 -8.63 8.91
CA HIS A 162 1.82 -8.67 7.48
C HIS A 162 1.62 -10.11 7.04
N PHE A 163 0.47 -10.40 6.44
CA PHE A 163 0.14 -11.72 5.93
C PHE A 163 0.89 -12.03 4.66
N SER A 164 1.34 -13.26 4.53
CA SER A 164 2.12 -13.73 3.38
C SER A 164 1.25 -14.14 2.21
N VAL A 165 0.11 -14.81 2.49
CA VAL A 165 -0.72 -15.50 1.50
C VAL A 165 -2.22 -15.26 1.74
N ALA A 166 -2.59 -14.12 2.34
CA ALA A 166 -3.99 -13.81 2.62
C ALA A 166 -4.87 -13.59 1.38
N ASP A 167 -4.29 -13.59 0.21
CA ASP A 167 -4.94 -13.50 -1.09
C ASP A 167 -5.20 -14.86 -1.75
N SER A 168 -4.83 -15.96 -1.10
CA SER A 168 -5.14 -17.34 -1.48
C SER A 168 -6.28 -17.92 -0.63
N LEU A 169 -7.16 -18.70 -1.26
CA LEU A 169 -8.21 -19.49 -0.58
C LEU A 169 -7.89 -21.00 -0.52
N GLU A 170 -6.67 -21.38 -0.91
CA GLU A 170 -6.19 -22.73 -0.70
C GLU A 170 -6.13 -23.03 0.80
N LYS A 171 -6.56 -24.24 1.18
CA LYS A 171 -6.70 -24.62 2.60
C LYS A 171 -5.45 -24.38 3.43
N GLU A 172 -4.29 -24.73 2.90
CA GLU A 172 -3.00 -24.58 3.60
C GLU A 172 -2.64 -23.10 3.81
N ASP A 173 -2.95 -22.25 2.83
CA ASP A 173 -2.69 -20.81 2.88
C ASP A 173 -3.64 -20.09 3.85
N VAL A 174 -4.91 -20.52 3.87
CA VAL A 174 -5.91 -20.03 4.85
C VAL A 174 -5.46 -20.39 6.26
N GLU A 175 -5.13 -21.66 6.53
CA GLU A 175 -4.63 -22.09 7.83
C GLU A 175 -3.35 -21.38 8.25
N PHE A 176 -2.46 -21.07 7.31
CA PHE A 176 -1.25 -20.31 7.58
C PHE A 176 -1.57 -18.85 7.94
N THR A 177 -2.48 -18.21 7.21
CA THR A 177 -2.92 -16.84 7.49
C THR A 177 -3.62 -16.75 8.86
N GLU A 178 -4.46 -17.72 9.22
CA GLU A 178 -5.07 -17.82 10.54
C GLU A 178 -4.04 -17.95 11.66
N LYS A 179 -2.99 -18.76 11.46
CA LYS A 179 -1.88 -18.87 12.43
C LYS A 179 -1.13 -17.54 12.59
N GLN A 180 -0.87 -16.84 11.47
CA GLN A 180 -0.27 -15.51 11.52
C GLN A 180 -1.12 -14.51 12.31
N TYR A 181 -2.42 -14.48 12.03
CA TYR A 181 -3.37 -13.63 12.75
C TYR A 181 -3.42 -13.96 14.23
N LYS A 182 -3.65 -15.23 14.57
CA LYS A 182 -3.78 -15.68 15.97
C LYS A 182 -2.54 -15.33 16.79
N LYS A 183 -1.34 -15.52 16.24
CA LYS A 183 -0.09 -15.16 16.92
C LYS A 183 -0.03 -13.67 17.27
N LEU A 184 -0.46 -12.77 16.37
CA LEU A 184 -0.53 -11.33 16.68
C LEU A 184 -1.61 -11.05 17.70
N ALA A 185 -2.83 -11.55 17.49
CA ALA A 185 -4.00 -11.29 18.31
C ALA A 185 -3.77 -11.73 19.77
N ASP A 186 -3.25 -12.94 19.99
CA ASP A 186 -2.94 -13.45 21.34
C ASP A 186 -1.97 -12.51 22.07
N ILE A 187 -0.95 -11.97 21.38
CA ILE A 187 0.02 -11.05 22.00
C ILE A 187 -0.59 -9.68 22.29
N CYS A 188 -1.29 -9.10 21.32
CA CYS A 188 -1.84 -7.74 21.42
C CYS A 188 -3.01 -7.69 22.41
N HIS A 189 -3.95 -8.63 22.37
CA HIS A 189 -5.11 -8.67 23.28
C HIS A 189 -4.68 -8.82 24.74
N ALA A 190 -3.71 -9.70 25.03
CA ALA A 190 -3.19 -9.86 26.39
C ALA A 190 -2.60 -8.57 26.97
N ARG A 191 -2.18 -7.62 26.10
CA ARG A 191 -1.56 -6.34 26.47
C ARG A 191 -2.47 -5.14 26.28
N LYS A 192 -3.70 -5.36 25.80
CA LYS A 192 -4.65 -4.30 25.40
C LYS A 192 -4.01 -3.32 24.41
N LEU A 193 -3.15 -3.83 23.54
CA LEU A 193 -2.47 -3.06 22.51
C LEU A 193 -3.34 -3.05 21.24
N PRO A 194 -3.76 -1.91 20.74
CA PRO A 194 -4.44 -1.83 19.44
C PRO A 194 -3.65 -2.55 18.35
N MET A 195 -4.34 -3.14 17.37
CA MET A 195 -3.63 -3.92 16.35
C MET A 195 -4.19 -3.78 14.94
N HIS A 196 -3.33 -4.06 13.96
CA HIS A 196 -3.74 -4.20 12.57
C HIS A 196 -2.95 -5.30 11.85
N SER A 197 -3.67 -6.19 11.16
CA SER A 197 -3.10 -7.34 10.47
C SER A 197 -3.45 -7.37 8.98
N GLN A 198 -4.68 -6.98 8.62
CA GLN A 198 -5.24 -7.16 7.30
C GLN A 198 -4.62 -6.23 6.26
N ASN A 199 -4.01 -6.81 5.23
CA ASN A 199 -3.69 -6.18 3.96
C ASN A 199 -4.87 -6.33 2.98
N SER A 200 -4.72 -5.99 1.70
CA SER A 200 -5.81 -6.10 0.71
C SER A 200 -6.43 -7.50 0.63
N GLY A 201 -5.63 -8.57 0.67
CA GLY A 201 -6.12 -9.94 0.72
C GLY A 201 -6.86 -10.23 2.03
N GLY A 202 -6.28 -9.82 3.17
CA GLY A 202 -6.93 -9.99 4.47
C GLY A 202 -8.28 -9.28 4.56
N ILE A 203 -8.41 -8.09 4.01
CA ILE A 203 -9.68 -7.35 3.95
C ILE A 203 -10.74 -8.14 3.14
N LEU A 204 -10.35 -8.70 2.01
CA LEU A 204 -11.29 -9.35 1.10
C LEU A 204 -11.70 -10.75 1.56
N PHE A 205 -10.77 -11.54 2.07
CA PHE A 205 -10.97 -12.97 2.27
C PHE A 205 -10.96 -13.41 3.74
N HIS A 206 -10.57 -12.54 4.68
CA HIS A 206 -10.50 -12.86 6.11
C HIS A 206 -11.24 -11.80 6.95
N LYS A 207 -12.51 -11.57 6.64
CA LYS A 207 -13.34 -10.52 7.27
C LYS A 207 -13.50 -10.67 8.77
N ASP A 208 -13.53 -11.91 9.25
CA ASP A 208 -13.77 -12.26 10.64
C ASP A 208 -12.54 -11.98 11.54
N PHE A 209 -11.41 -11.64 10.95
CA PHE A 209 -10.25 -11.21 11.73
C PHE A 209 -10.51 -9.84 12.33
N ASP A 210 -10.40 -9.78 13.62
CA ASP A 210 -10.58 -8.58 14.37
C ASP A 210 -9.32 -7.64 14.24
N GLY A 211 -9.46 -6.39 14.65
CA GLY A 211 -8.41 -5.38 14.65
C GLY A 211 -8.97 -3.97 14.62
N ASP A 212 -8.22 -3.03 15.16
CA ASP A 212 -8.64 -1.62 15.26
C ASP A 212 -8.58 -0.92 13.91
N PHE A 213 -7.63 -1.34 13.06
CA PHE A 213 -7.44 -0.78 11.72
C PHE A 213 -7.32 -1.88 10.67
N ILE A 214 -7.68 -1.51 9.43
CA ILE A 214 -7.34 -2.27 8.22
C ILE A 214 -6.33 -1.49 7.38
N ARG A 215 -5.49 -2.19 6.59
CA ARG A 215 -4.52 -1.56 5.69
C ARG A 215 -4.93 -1.73 4.25
N ALA A 216 -5.69 -0.77 3.72
CA ALA A 216 -6.11 -0.77 2.32
C ALA A 216 -4.92 -0.39 1.42
N GLY A 217 -4.47 -1.33 0.62
CA GLY A 217 -3.42 -1.17 -0.37
C GLY A 217 -3.97 -1.23 -1.79
N ILE A 218 -3.51 -2.18 -2.58
CA ILE A 218 -3.86 -2.26 -4.01
C ILE A 218 -5.36 -2.36 -4.29
N VAL A 219 -6.16 -2.88 -3.35
CA VAL A 219 -7.62 -2.98 -3.50
C VAL A 219 -8.29 -1.62 -3.64
N MET A 220 -7.81 -0.57 -2.95
CA MET A 220 -8.41 0.76 -3.06
C MET A 220 -8.16 1.42 -4.43
N TYR A 221 -7.11 0.98 -5.15
CA TYR A 221 -6.85 1.41 -6.52
C TYR A 221 -7.59 0.56 -7.57
N GLY A 222 -8.41 -0.40 -7.12
CA GLY A 222 -9.20 -1.28 -7.98
C GLY A 222 -8.39 -2.42 -8.58
N HIS A 223 -7.30 -2.83 -7.93
CA HIS A 223 -6.51 -3.99 -8.33
C HIS A 223 -6.80 -5.19 -7.45
N ARG A 224 -6.93 -6.35 -8.07
CA ARG A 224 -7.13 -7.63 -7.36
C ARG A 224 -5.82 -8.07 -6.72
N PRO A 225 -5.81 -8.42 -5.42
CA PRO A 225 -4.65 -9.06 -4.79
C PRO A 225 -4.31 -10.40 -5.44
N ASN A 226 -5.35 -11.14 -5.82
CA ASN A 226 -5.26 -12.38 -6.59
C ASN A 226 -6.17 -12.29 -7.82
N THR A 227 -5.67 -12.68 -9.00
CA THR A 227 -6.40 -12.57 -10.27
C THR A 227 -7.53 -13.59 -10.41
N GLU A 228 -7.54 -14.65 -9.61
CA GLU A 228 -8.54 -15.72 -9.64
C GLU A 228 -9.87 -15.30 -9.01
N TYR A 229 -9.85 -14.32 -8.10
CA TYR A 229 -11.04 -13.90 -7.37
C TYR A 229 -11.48 -12.49 -7.77
N PRO A 230 -12.81 -12.27 -7.93
CA PRO A 230 -13.34 -10.96 -8.26
C PRO A 230 -13.16 -9.98 -7.09
N LEU A 231 -13.16 -8.70 -7.40
CA LEU A 231 -13.32 -7.65 -6.39
C LEU A 231 -14.80 -7.56 -5.96
N PRO A 232 -15.08 -7.01 -4.76
CA PRO A 232 -16.40 -6.63 -4.35
C PRO A 232 -17.10 -5.75 -5.39
N ASP A 233 -18.40 -5.89 -5.53
CA ASP A 233 -19.20 -5.11 -6.44
C ASP A 233 -19.01 -3.61 -6.20
N GLY A 234 -18.85 -2.85 -7.29
CA GLY A 234 -18.66 -1.42 -7.24
C GLY A 234 -17.20 -0.95 -7.16
N ILE A 235 -16.25 -1.79 -6.75
CA ILE A 235 -14.81 -1.46 -6.80
C ILE A 235 -14.34 -1.45 -8.25
N LYS A 236 -13.74 -0.33 -8.68
CA LYS A 236 -13.29 -0.12 -10.06
C LYS A 236 -11.84 0.35 -10.10
N SER A 237 -11.15 0.06 -11.22
CA SER A 237 -9.82 0.62 -11.46
C SER A 237 -9.87 2.14 -11.48
N VAL A 238 -8.99 2.77 -10.71
CA VAL A 238 -8.81 4.23 -10.72
C VAL A 238 -7.93 4.71 -11.86
N PHE A 239 -7.21 3.79 -12.50
CA PHE A 239 -6.24 4.06 -13.56
C PHE A 239 -6.84 3.88 -14.94
N SER A 240 -6.55 4.80 -15.84
CA SER A 240 -6.78 4.68 -17.27
C SER A 240 -5.55 5.17 -18.03
N MET A 241 -5.08 4.38 -18.98
CA MET A 241 -4.02 4.80 -19.89
C MET A 241 -4.63 5.33 -21.17
N LYS A 242 -4.22 6.52 -21.57
CA LYS A 242 -4.69 7.19 -22.80
C LYS A 242 -3.52 7.59 -23.67
N ALA A 243 -3.74 7.62 -24.98
CA ALA A 243 -2.76 8.06 -25.95
C ALA A 243 -3.43 8.65 -27.18
N VAL A 244 -2.70 9.50 -27.89
CA VAL A 244 -3.11 10.04 -29.19
C VAL A 244 -2.59 9.10 -30.27
N ILE A 245 -3.44 8.75 -31.24
CA ILE A 245 -3.00 8.03 -32.44
C ILE A 245 -2.10 8.97 -33.26
N SER A 246 -0.82 8.61 -33.41
CA SER A 246 0.16 9.43 -34.10
C SER A 246 0.18 9.22 -35.60
N GLN A 247 -0.26 8.03 -36.05
CA GLN A 247 -0.34 7.70 -37.47
C GLN A 247 -1.36 6.58 -37.71
N ILE A 248 -2.07 6.66 -38.83
CA ILE A 248 -2.85 5.55 -39.39
C ILE A 248 -2.23 5.18 -40.72
N LYS A 249 -2.03 3.90 -40.97
CA LYS A 249 -1.59 3.37 -42.25
C LYS A 249 -2.28 2.05 -42.58
N THR A 250 -2.37 1.75 -43.87
CA THR A 250 -2.89 0.47 -44.36
C THR A 250 -1.73 -0.39 -44.85
N ILE A 251 -1.75 -1.66 -44.50
CA ILE A 251 -0.81 -2.69 -44.97
C ILE A 251 -1.56 -3.75 -45.78
N LYS A 252 -0.81 -4.45 -46.66
CA LYS A 252 -1.36 -5.47 -47.59
C LYS A 252 -1.25 -6.87 -46.97
N PRO A 253 -2.03 -7.84 -47.50
CA PRO A 253 -1.82 -9.24 -47.18
C PRO A 253 -0.35 -9.65 -47.39
N GLY A 254 0.22 -10.35 -46.42
CA GLY A 254 1.62 -10.76 -46.41
C GLY A 254 2.59 -9.80 -45.74
N ASP A 255 2.23 -8.54 -45.53
CA ASP A 255 3.04 -7.58 -44.78
C ASP A 255 3.14 -7.98 -43.31
N THR A 256 4.25 -7.63 -42.69
CA THR A 256 4.53 -7.95 -41.28
C THR A 256 4.81 -6.69 -40.48
N VAL A 257 4.55 -6.75 -39.15
CA VAL A 257 4.65 -5.58 -38.25
C VAL A 257 5.74 -5.78 -37.21
N SER A 258 6.57 -4.72 -37.04
CA SER A 258 7.53 -4.54 -35.94
C SER A 258 8.60 -5.65 -35.80
N TYR A 259 9.29 -5.65 -34.64
CA TYR A 259 10.39 -6.59 -34.36
C TYR A 259 9.91 -8.04 -34.30
N GLY A 260 10.71 -8.93 -34.85
CA GLY A 260 10.39 -10.34 -34.90
C GLY A 260 9.34 -10.72 -35.95
N ARG A 261 8.66 -9.74 -36.57
CA ARG A 261 7.67 -9.96 -37.61
C ARG A 261 6.58 -10.97 -37.22
N THR A 262 6.20 -10.97 -35.96
CA THR A 262 5.25 -11.95 -35.37
C THR A 262 3.83 -11.77 -35.89
N PHE A 263 3.43 -10.53 -36.14
CA PHE A 263 2.16 -10.24 -36.85
C PHE A 263 2.39 -10.23 -38.34
N LYS A 264 1.61 -11.02 -39.06
CA LYS A 264 1.54 -11.03 -40.52
C LYS A 264 0.09 -10.81 -40.95
N ALA A 265 -0.15 -9.81 -41.77
CA ALA A 265 -1.48 -9.53 -42.27
C ALA A 265 -1.96 -10.62 -43.26
N ASP A 266 -3.15 -11.13 -43.08
CA ASP A 266 -3.82 -12.08 -43.99
C ASP A 266 -4.80 -11.40 -44.95
N HIS A 267 -5.19 -10.16 -44.64
CA HIS A 267 -6.02 -9.29 -45.45
C HIS A 267 -5.52 -7.84 -45.42
N GLU A 268 -6.11 -6.94 -46.18
CA GLU A 268 -5.81 -5.52 -46.06
C GLU A 268 -6.18 -5.01 -44.65
N THR A 269 -5.20 -4.51 -43.91
CA THR A 269 -5.32 -4.21 -42.48
C THR A 269 -4.94 -2.76 -42.22
N ARG A 270 -5.82 -2.02 -41.49
CA ARG A 270 -5.51 -0.68 -40.97
C ARG A 270 -4.81 -0.76 -39.65
N LEU A 271 -3.66 -0.10 -39.57
CA LEU A 271 -2.86 0.00 -38.34
C LEU A 271 -2.95 1.42 -37.77
N ALA A 272 -3.10 1.52 -36.43
CA ALA A 272 -2.94 2.75 -35.70
C ALA A 272 -1.61 2.69 -34.89
N LEU A 273 -0.75 3.68 -35.09
CA LEU A 273 0.45 3.84 -34.34
C LEU A 273 0.15 4.64 -33.06
N ILE A 274 0.33 3.98 -31.90
CA ILE A 274 0.18 4.57 -30.56
C ILE A 274 1.57 4.77 -29.98
N PRO A 275 1.96 6.00 -29.59
CA PRO A 275 3.30 6.33 -29.11
C PRO A 275 3.49 5.95 -27.63
N CYS A 276 3.21 4.70 -27.30
CA CYS A 276 3.42 4.08 -26.00
C CYS A 276 3.85 2.63 -26.21
N GLY A 277 4.89 2.21 -25.50
CA GLY A 277 5.46 0.89 -25.67
C GLY A 277 6.10 0.34 -24.40
N TYR A 278 6.90 -0.70 -24.54
CA TYR A 278 7.51 -1.39 -23.42
C TYR A 278 8.46 -0.52 -22.60
N ALA A 279 9.05 0.52 -23.20
CA ALA A 279 9.87 1.50 -22.49
C ALA A 279 9.05 2.37 -21.52
N ASP A 280 7.74 2.46 -21.74
CA ASP A 280 6.77 3.16 -20.89
C ASP A 280 6.08 2.22 -19.88
N GLY A 281 6.54 0.96 -19.77
CA GLY A 281 5.96 -0.06 -18.90
C GLY A 281 4.87 -0.92 -19.54
N PHE A 282 4.56 -0.73 -20.83
CA PHE A 282 3.58 -1.55 -21.55
C PHE A 282 4.11 -2.97 -21.77
N ASN A 283 3.42 -3.97 -21.23
CA ASN A 283 3.94 -5.33 -21.19
C ASN A 283 4.04 -5.96 -22.57
N ARG A 284 5.23 -6.46 -22.95
CA ARG A 284 5.44 -7.13 -24.24
C ARG A 284 4.63 -8.43 -24.42
N ARG A 285 4.11 -9.03 -23.32
CA ARG A 285 3.21 -10.20 -23.38
C ARG A 285 1.83 -9.87 -23.97
N LEU A 286 1.50 -8.57 -24.10
CA LEU A 286 0.29 -8.10 -24.76
C LEU A 286 0.44 -8.07 -26.30
N SER A 287 1.56 -8.56 -26.84
CA SER A 287 1.81 -8.69 -28.27
C SER A 287 1.08 -9.94 -28.81
N GLY A 288 0.26 -9.79 -29.86
CA GLY A 288 -0.46 -10.88 -30.55
C GLY A 288 -1.95 -10.85 -30.37
#